data_b6dad7b25b5630a672ba1ef0e9fef331
#
_entry.id   b6dad7b25b5630a672ba1ef0e9fef331
#
_cell.length_a   1.000
_cell.length_b   1.000
_cell.length_c   1.000
_cell.angle_alpha   90.00
_cell.angle_beta   90.00
_cell.angle_gamma   90.00
#
_symmetry.space_group_name_H-M   'P 1'
#
loop_
_entity.id
_entity.type
_entity.pdbx_description
1 polymer ?
#
loop_
_entity_poly.entity_id
_entity_poly.type
_entity_poly.pdbx_seq_one_letter_code
_entity_poly.pdbx_strand_id
1 'polypeptide(L)'
;MEKKKKLRLKRPFQLILAALLFLLAFSFFQLIKNQFKQENKLVSTQVLNYEDLMLKYARENDIEEYLGLLQAMMMQESGGQGNDPMQSSECEFNTQFEKKPNAISDPEYSIQVGIRYFAKCLEKANVSSLKDEKGIFLALQSYNYGIGYMNYVEQTDKQYTYQNAIDFSEKCKKDYNVSVYGDSKYVYHVLRYYEDTTLVDDWLELYR
;
A
#
# COMPACT_ATOMS: atom_id res chain seq x y z
N MET A 1 32.60 -56.47 31.09
CA MET A 1 31.56 -55.44 30.96
C MET A 1 32.14 -54.06 31.28
N GLU A 2 32.45 -53.26 30.29
CA GLU A 2 32.98 -51.91 30.47
C GLU A 2 31.85 -50.94 30.86
N LYS A 3 31.94 -50.29 32.01
CA LYS A 3 31.01 -49.25 32.43
C LYS A 3 31.29 -47.97 31.67
N LYS A 4 30.42 -47.60 30.69
CA LYS A 4 30.46 -46.31 30.02
C LYS A 4 30.36 -45.18 31.07
N LYS A 5 31.43 -44.41 31.25
CA LYS A 5 31.46 -43.18 32.07
C LYS A 5 30.49 -42.14 31.40
N LYS A 6 29.37 -41.84 32.09
CA LYS A 6 28.51 -40.72 31.71
C LYS A 6 29.26 -39.41 31.92
N LEU A 7 29.59 -38.69 30.86
CA LEU A 7 30.12 -37.32 30.94
C LEU A 7 29.04 -36.41 31.58
N ARG A 8 29.28 -35.96 32.82
CA ARG A 8 28.47 -34.92 33.44
C ARG A 8 29.08 -33.56 33.10
N LEU A 9 28.41 -32.78 32.25
CA LEU A 9 28.79 -31.40 31.99
C LEU A 9 28.72 -30.57 33.28
N LYS A 10 29.71 -29.68 33.50
CA LYS A 10 29.73 -28.76 34.64
C LYS A 10 28.54 -27.80 34.58
N ARG A 11 27.92 -27.47 35.71
CA ARG A 11 26.73 -26.59 35.80
C ARG A 11 26.82 -25.31 34.98
N PRO A 12 27.93 -24.50 34.94
CA PRO A 12 27.99 -23.30 34.12
C PRO A 12 27.90 -23.59 32.64
N PHE A 13 28.44 -24.69 32.14
CA PHE A 13 28.35 -25.10 30.74
C PHE A 13 26.93 -25.54 30.37
N GLN A 14 26.19 -26.16 31.28
CA GLN A 14 24.78 -26.49 31.05
C GLN A 14 23.91 -25.25 30.92
N LEU A 15 24.17 -24.19 31.71
CA LEU A 15 23.47 -22.92 31.65
C LEU A 15 23.77 -22.19 30.35
N ILE A 16 25.02 -22.16 29.90
CA ILE A 16 25.41 -21.58 28.62
C ILE A 16 24.75 -22.31 27.44
N LEU A 17 24.76 -23.64 27.46
CA LEU A 17 24.12 -24.46 26.42
C LEU A 17 22.61 -24.23 26.39
N ALA A 18 21.96 -24.15 27.56
CA ALA A 18 20.52 -23.85 27.65
C ALA A 18 20.18 -22.45 27.10
N ALA A 19 21.01 -21.44 27.39
CA ALA A 19 20.84 -20.09 26.88
C ALA A 19 20.99 -20.05 25.33
N LEU A 20 21.99 -20.77 24.79
CA LEU A 20 22.18 -20.86 23.33
C LEU A 20 21.02 -21.57 22.64
N LEU A 21 20.51 -22.66 23.22
CA LEU A 21 19.34 -23.36 22.69
C LEU A 21 18.08 -22.49 22.73
N PHE A 22 17.92 -21.70 23.80
CA PHE A 22 16.80 -20.75 23.90
C PHE A 22 16.90 -19.66 22.85
N LEU A 23 18.09 -19.08 22.60
CA LEU A 23 18.31 -18.08 21.56
C LEU A 23 18.05 -18.64 20.15
N LEU A 24 18.48 -19.86 19.87
CA LEU A 24 18.22 -20.55 18.61
C LEU A 24 16.72 -20.81 18.41
N ALA A 25 16.03 -21.30 19.47
CA ALA A 25 14.58 -21.53 19.42
C ALA A 25 13.81 -20.22 19.23
N PHE A 26 14.23 -19.15 19.89
CA PHE A 26 13.63 -17.82 19.74
C PHE A 26 13.83 -17.26 18.33
N SER A 27 15.06 -17.37 17.77
CA SER A 27 15.35 -16.95 16.40
C SER A 27 14.54 -17.76 15.37
N PHE A 28 14.43 -19.07 15.59
CA PHE A 28 13.62 -19.95 14.73
C PHE A 28 12.13 -19.62 14.82
N PHE A 29 11.63 -19.32 16.02
CA PHE A 29 10.25 -18.86 16.22
C PHE A 29 9.97 -17.54 15.50
N GLN A 30 10.90 -16.57 15.55
CA GLN A 30 10.78 -15.31 14.82
C GLN A 30 10.78 -15.52 13.29
N LEU A 31 11.63 -16.41 12.78
CA LEU A 31 11.64 -16.77 11.36
C LEU A 31 10.30 -17.38 10.92
N ILE A 32 9.78 -18.34 11.70
CA ILE A 32 8.48 -18.95 11.42
C ILE A 32 7.37 -17.90 11.48
N LYS A 33 7.35 -17.05 12.50
CA LYS A 33 6.36 -15.98 12.64
C LYS A 33 6.41 -15.01 11.45
N ASN A 34 7.60 -14.66 10.99
CA ASN A 34 7.77 -13.80 9.81
C ASN A 34 7.29 -14.49 8.52
N GLN A 35 7.58 -15.79 8.32
CA GLN A 35 7.06 -16.54 7.19
C GLN A 35 5.52 -16.64 7.21
N PHE A 36 4.92 -16.98 8.35
CA PHE A 36 3.45 -17.01 8.48
C PHE A 36 2.82 -15.63 8.24
N LYS A 37 3.47 -14.54 8.70
CA LYS A 37 3.01 -13.18 8.41
C LYS A 37 3.08 -12.86 6.92
N GLN A 38 4.07 -13.40 6.21
CA GLN A 38 4.26 -13.18 4.77
C GLN A 38 3.30 -14.02 3.92
N GLU A 39 2.99 -15.27 4.34
CA GLU A 39 2.02 -16.14 3.64
C GLU A 39 0.57 -15.62 3.72
N ASN A 40 0.24 -14.84 4.74
CA ASN A 40 -1.11 -14.26 4.91
C ASN A 40 -1.24 -12.82 4.36
N LYS A 41 -0.20 -12.24 3.76
CA LYS A 41 -0.31 -10.91 3.16
C LYS A 41 -1.00 -10.98 1.80
N LEU A 42 -1.97 -10.08 1.59
CA LEU A 42 -2.71 -9.94 0.33
C LEU A 42 -1.87 -9.31 -0.80
N VAL A 43 -0.67 -8.83 -0.47
CA VAL A 43 0.25 -8.19 -1.42
C VAL A 43 1.45 -9.08 -1.76
N SER A 44 2.02 -8.89 -2.95
CA SER A 44 3.15 -9.69 -3.45
C SER A 44 4.44 -9.47 -2.64
N THR A 45 5.37 -10.44 -2.74
CA THR A 45 6.72 -10.30 -2.18
C THR A 45 7.46 -9.09 -2.77
N GLN A 46 7.22 -8.75 -4.03
CA GLN A 46 7.81 -7.58 -4.69
C GLN A 46 7.38 -6.28 -4.02
N VAL A 47 6.09 -6.14 -3.69
CA VAL A 47 5.59 -4.99 -2.91
C VAL A 47 6.23 -4.94 -1.53
N LEU A 48 6.34 -6.09 -0.85
CA LEU A 48 6.95 -6.17 0.49
C LEU A 48 8.43 -5.79 0.48
N ASN A 49 9.17 -6.06 -0.60
CA ASN A 49 10.57 -5.66 -0.73
C ASN A 49 10.75 -4.13 -0.72
N TYR A 50 9.71 -3.37 -1.02
CA TYR A 50 9.71 -1.91 -0.96
C TYR A 50 9.22 -1.35 0.39
N GLU A 51 8.87 -2.18 1.38
CA GLU A 51 8.27 -1.73 2.66
C GLU A 51 9.09 -0.65 3.36
N ASP A 52 10.41 -0.86 3.53
CA ASP A 52 11.29 0.12 4.20
C ASP A 52 11.36 1.45 3.43
N LEU A 53 11.39 1.37 2.10
CA LEU A 53 11.43 2.54 1.24
C LEU A 53 10.10 3.31 1.28
N MET A 54 8.99 2.58 1.22
CA MET A 54 7.65 3.17 1.36
C MET A 54 7.47 3.82 2.72
N LEU A 55 7.92 3.16 3.80
CA LEU A 55 7.84 3.73 5.15
C LEU A 55 8.69 4.99 5.29
N LYS A 56 9.88 5.04 4.66
CA LYS A 56 10.73 6.25 4.62
C LYS A 56 9.93 7.42 4.03
N TYR A 57 9.38 7.27 2.83
CA TYR A 57 8.67 8.35 2.14
C TYR A 57 7.30 8.64 2.76
N ALA A 58 6.64 7.67 3.36
CA ALA A 58 5.41 7.90 4.13
C ALA A 58 5.67 8.81 5.34
N ARG A 59 6.77 8.59 6.09
CA ARG A 59 7.18 9.46 7.19
C ARG A 59 7.57 10.87 6.73
N GLU A 60 8.25 10.99 5.60
CA GLU A 60 8.60 12.31 5.02
C GLU A 60 7.35 13.15 4.64
N ASN A 61 6.18 12.49 4.52
CA ASN A 61 4.91 13.13 4.17
C ASN A 61 3.85 13.00 5.27
N ASP A 62 4.22 12.58 6.50
CA ASP A 62 3.35 12.45 7.68
C ASP A 62 2.13 11.50 7.46
N ILE A 63 2.34 10.42 6.68
CA ILE A 63 1.31 9.42 6.35
C ILE A 63 1.75 7.97 6.62
N GLU A 64 2.65 7.72 7.57
CA GLU A 64 3.16 6.38 7.88
C GLU A 64 2.06 5.42 8.37
N GLU A 65 0.99 5.91 8.99
CA GLU A 65 -0.15 5.07 9.38
C GLU A 65 -0.88 4.45 8.18
N TYR A 66 -0.73 5.01 6.98
CA TYR A 66 -1.32 4.50 5.74
C TYR A 66 -0.43 3.50 5.00
N LEU A 67 0.68 3.00 5.60
CA LEU A 67 1.62 2.09 4.93
C LEU A 67 0.93 0.88 4.30
N GLY A 68 0.01 0.23 5.02
CA GLY A 68 -0.74 -0.91 4.47
C GLY A 68 -1.57 -0.54 3.24
N LEU A 69 -2.16 0.65 3.23
CA LEU A 69 -2.93 1.16 2.10
C LEU A 69 -2.01 1.50 0.91
N LEU A 70 -0.84 2.09 1.16
CA LEU A 70 0.18 2.33 0.14
C LEU A 70 0.66 1.03 -0.51
N GLN A 71 0.86 -0.03 0.28
CA GLN A 71 1.19 -1.37 -0.23
C GLN A 71 0.07 -1.94 -1.10
N ALA A 72 -1.18 -1.78 -0.69
CA ALA A 72 -2.35 -2.19 -1.47
C ALA A 72 -2.47 -1.41 -2.79
N MET A 73 -2.18 -0.10 -2.77
CA MET A 73 -2.10 0.73 -3.98
C MET A 73 -1.02 0.23 -4.93
N MET A 74 0.23 0.04 -4.47
CA MET A 74 1.30 -0.49 -5.31
C MET A 74 0.95 -1.88 -5.88
N MET A 75 0.28 -2.72 -5.08
CA MET A 75 -0.20 -4.02 -5.55
C MET A 75 -1.19 -3.87 -6.70
N GLN A 76 -2.12 -2.90 -6.62
CA GLN A 76 -3.08 -2.59 -7.68
C GLN A 76 -2.41 -2.00 -8.91
N GLU A 77 -1.45 -1.09 -8.75
CA GLU A 77 -0.80 -0.38 -9.86
C GLU A 77 0.10 -1.29 -10.70
N SER A 78 0.91 -2.12 -10.05
CA SER A 78 1.94 -2.90 -10.75
C SER A 78 2.25 -4.28 -10.13
N GLY A 79 1.74 -4.56 -8.93
CA GLY A 79 2.20 -5.69 -8.11
C GLY A 79 3.65 -5.54 -7.63
N GLY A 80 4.19 -4.31 -7.61
CA GLY A 80 5.59 -4.00 -7.28
C GLY A 80 6.57 -4.26 -8.42
N GLN A 81 6.08 -4.38 -9.67
CA GLN A 81 6.90 -4.72 -10.84
C GLN A 81 7.26 -3.48 -11.66
N GLY A 82 8.33 -3.62 -12.46
CA GLY A 82 8.80 -2.57 -13.36
C GLY A 82 9.52 -1.42 -12.66
N ASN A 83 9.75 -0.35 -13.40
CA ASN A 83 10.50 0.81 -12.92
C ASN A 83 9.59 1.96 -12.43
N ASP A 84 8.29 1.86 -12.68
CA ASP A 84 7.27 2.79 -12.17
C ASP A 84 6.23 2.03 -11.32
N PRO A 85 6.64 1.45 -10.15
CA PRO A 85 5.77 0.57 -9.38
C PRO A 85 4.54 1.26 -8.81
N MET A 86 4.54 2.57 -8.63
CA MET A 86 3.38 3.36 -8.19
C MET A 86 2.59 3.98 -9.34
N GLN A 87 2.98 3.72 -10.62
CA GLN A 87 2.38 4.30 -11.82
C GLN A 87 2.22 5.83 -11.71
N SER A 88 3.25 6.49 -11.20
CA SER A 88 3.23 7.91 -10.83
C SER A 88 3.84 8.82 -11.87
N SER A 89 4.18 8.32 -13.07
CA SER A 89 4.83 9.07 -14.14
C SER A 89 4.06 10.32 -14.57
N GLU A 90 2.73 10.27 -14.58
CA GLU A 90 1.90 11.38 -15.06
C GLU A 90 1.53 12.39 -13.98
N CYS A 91 1.88 12.12 -12.71
CA CYS A 91 1.53 13.01 -11.62
C CYS A 91 2.35 14.33 -11.64
N GLU A 92 1.81 15.35 -10.99
CA GLU A 92 2.41 16.69 -10.97
C GLU A 92 3.78 16.74 -10.30
N PHE A 93 4.08 15.84 -9.37
CA PHE A 93 5.36 15.77 -8.66
C PHE A 93 6.46 15.07 -9.46
N ASN A 94 6.15 14.39 -10.56
CA ASN A 94 7.17 13.93 -11.48
C ASN A 94 7.75 15.14 -12.23
N THR A 95 8.97 15.50 -11.89
CA THR A 95 9.72 16.62 -12.52
C THR A 95 10.99 16.16 -13.24
N GLN A 96 11.32 14.85 -13.16
CA GLN A 96 12.56 14.29 -13.71
C GLN A 96 12.35 13.51 -15.00
N PHE A 97 11.15 12.96 -15.21
CA PHE A 97 10.83 12.15 -16.38
C PHE A 97 9.66 12.75 -17.17
N GLU A 98 9.46 12.26 -18.38
CA GLU A 98 8.31 12.65 -19.19
C GLU A 98 6.99 12.30 -18.49
N LYS A 99 5.97 13.15 -18.66
CA LYS A 99 4.62 12.88 -18.13
C LYS A 99 3.81 12.02 -19.09
N LYS A 100 4.19 10.76 -19.16
CA LYS A 100 3.49 9.72 -19.94
C LYS A 100 3.56 8.39 -19.17
N PRO A 101 2.62 7.46 -19.39
CA PRO A 101 2.59 6.19 -18.69
C PRO A 101 3.95 5.47 -18.74
N ASN A 102 4.40 4.96 -17.59
CA ASN A 102 5.65 4.19 -17.42
C ASN A 102 6.94 4.93 -17.86
N ALA A 103 6.97 6.25 -17.82
CA ALA A 103 8.16 7.01 -18.21
C ALA A 103 9.24 7.03 -17.12
N ILE A 104 8.88 6.88 -15.85
CA ILE A 104 9.83 6.78 -14.75
C ILE A 104 10.62 5.48 -14.91
N SER A 105 11.96 5.61 -14.90
CA SER A 105 12.88 4.46 -15.01
C SER A 105 13.62 4.17 -13.70
N ASP A 106 13.22 4.82 -12.59
CA ASP A 106 13.77 4.67 -11.25
C ASP A 106 12.66 4.31 -10.26
N PRO A 107 12.63 3.06 -9.75
CA PRO A 107 11.60 2.61 -8.82
C PRO A 107 11.54 3.42 -7.51
N GLU A 108 12.69 3.85 -6.96
CA GLU A 108 12.70 4.66 -5.75
C GLU A 108 12.03 6.01 -6.00
N TYR A 109 12.33 6.65 -7.13
CA TYR A 109 11.71 7.91 -7.50
C TYR A 109 10.20 7.76 -7.74
N SER A 110 9.76 6.67 -8.39
CA SER A 110 8.33 6.36 -8.55
C SER A 110 7.62 6.28 -7.19
N ILE A 111 8.21 5.57 -6.22
CA ILE A 111 7.66 5.42 -4.87
C ILE A 111 7.60 6.79 -4.16
N GLN A 112 8.67 7.56 -4.22
CA GLN A 112 8.72 8.90 -3.63
C GLN A 112 7.60 9.80 -4.18
N VAL A 113 7.49 9.85 -5.50
CA VAL A 113 6.52 10.69 -6.21
C VAL A 113 5.08 10.23 -5.95
N GLY A 114 4.83 8.91 -6.02
CA GLY A 114 3.51 8.32 -5.80
C GLY A 114 3.01 8.53 -4.37
N ILE A 115 3.86 8.32 -3.37
CA ILE A 115 3.51 8.53 -1.96
C ILE A 115 3.23 10.01 -1.68
N ARG A 116 4.05 10.91 -2.18
CA ARG A 116 3.82 12.35 -2.06
C ARG A 116 2.50 12.77 -2.70
N TYR A 117 2.15 12.17 -3.85
CA TYR A 117 0.88 12.46 -4.51
C TYR A 117 -0.32 11.94 -3.72
N PHE A 118 -0.20 10.75 -3.14
CA PHE A 118 -1.27 10.22 -2.28
C PHE A 118 -1.43 11.04 -1.00
N ALA A 119 -0.34 11.49 -0.36
CA ALA A 119 -0.40 12.40 0.78
C ALA A 119 -1.17 13.69 0.43
N LYS A 120 -0.92 14.27 -0.74
CA LYS A 120 -1.72 15.41 -1.23
C LYS A 120 -3.19 15.06 -1.43
N CYS A 121 -3.50 13.85 -1.90
CA CYS A 121 -4.89 13.40 -2.03
C CYS A 121 -5.58 13.31 -0.66
N LEU A 122 -4.91 12.74 0.36
CA LEU A 122 -5.43 12.67 1.72
C LEU A 122 -5.65 14.06 2.32
N GLU A 123 -4.68 14.97 2.18
CA GLU A 123 -4.78 16.35 2.63
C GLU A 123 -5.99 17.06 2.01
N LYS A 124 -6.14 16.99 0.69
CA LYS A 124 -7.24 17.66 -0.03
C LYS A 124 -8.62 17.04 0.27
N ALA A 125 -8.67 15.76 0.58
CA ALA A 125 -9.89 15.09 1.04
C ALA A 125 -10.20 15.37 2.53
N ASN A 126 -9.34 16.14 3.23
CA ASN A 126 -9.40 16.44 4.67
C ASN A 126 -9.43 15.17 5.54
N VAL A 127 -8.73 14.11 5.11
CA VAL A 127 -8.64 12.85 5.86
C VAL A 127 -7.81 13.09 7.13
N SER A 128 -8.38 12.79 8.29
CA SER A 128 -7.72 12.99 9.59
C SER A 128 -7.27 11.68 10.26
N SER A 129 -7.74 10.53 9.78
CA SER A 129 -7.38 9.21 10.31
C SER A 129 -7.87 8.09 9.39
N LEU A 130 -7.38 6.86 9.63
CA LEU A 130 -7.86 5.64 8.96
C LEU A 130 -9.35 5.32 9.17
N LYS A 131 -10.04 6.03 10.07
CA LYS A 131 -11.48 5.86 10.31
C LYS A 131 -12.36 6.76 9.41
N ASP A 132 -11.75 7.68 8.68
CA ASP A 132 -12.48 8.53 7.71
C ASP A 132 -12.56 7.81 6.36
N GLU A 133 -13.41 6.80 6.28
CA GLU A 133 -13.59 5.93 5.12
C GLU A 133 -13.91 6.70 3.85
N LYS A 134 -14.87 7.63 3.92
CA LYS A 134 -15.30 8.41 2.74
C LYS A 134 -14.21 9.33 2.23
N GLY A 135 -13.44 9.94 3.14
CA GLY A 135 -12.28 10.73 2.79
C GLY A 135 -11.18 9.88 2.14
N ILE A 136 -10.91 8.69 2.69
CA ILE A 136 -9.97 7.72 2.10
C ILE A 136 -10.42 7.27 0.71
N PHE A 137 -11.70 6.96 0.51
CA PHE A 137 -12.21 6.56 -0.80
C PHE A 137 -12.09 7.69 -1.82
N LEU A 138 -12.36 8.93 -1.41
CA LEU A 138 -12.15 10.11 -2.24
C LEU A 138 -10.68 10.29 -2.61
N ALA A 139 -9.76 10.12 -1.64
CA ALA A 139 -8.32 10.23 -1.87
C ALA A 139 -7.81 9.13 -2.83
N LEU A 140 -8.22 7.87 -2.62
CA LEU A 140 -7.89 6.75 -3.50
C LEU A 140 -8.38 6.98 -4.93
N GLN A 141 -9.65 7.32 -5.13
CA GLN A 141 -10.19 7.55 -6.46
C GLN A 141 -9.52 8.74 -7.14
N SER A 142 -9.13 9.77 -6.37
CA SER A 142 -8.41 10.93 -6.89
C SER A 142 -6.96 10.64 -7.25
N TYR A 143 -6.33 9.65 -6.61
CA TYR A 143 -5.03 9.15 -7.05
C TYR A 143 -5.10 8.63 -8.49
N ASN A 144 -6.13 7.87 -8.81
CA ASN A 144 -6.33 7.29 -10.15
C ASN A 144 -6.82 8.31 -11.19
N TYR A 145 -7.74 9.21 -10.80
CA TYR A 145 -8.37 10.16 -11.74
C TYR A 145 -7.68 11.52 -11.82
N GLY A 146 -6.77 11.79 -10.89
CA GLY A 146 -6.22 13.13 -10.68
C GLY A 146 -7.09 14.00 -9.77
N ILE A 147 -6.48 15.08 -9.26
CA ILE A 147 -7.13 16.04 -8.33
C ILE A 147 -8.39 16.70 -8.90
N GLY A 148 -8.53 16.76 -10.22
CA GLY A 148 -9.75 17.27 -10.86
C GLY A 148 -11.03 16.55 -10.45
N TYR A 149 -10.94 15.29 -10.04
CA TYR A 149 -12.06 14.54 -9.51
C TYR A 149 -12.58 15.09 -8.19
N MET A 150 -11.72 15.54 -7.29
CA MET A 150 -12.16 16.17 -6.03
C MET A 150 -12.99 17.43 -6.27
N ASN A 151 -12.56 18.26 -7.23
CA ASN A 151 -13.31 19.47 -7.59
C ASN A 151 -14.70 19.13 -8.16
N TYR A 152 -14.79 18.05 -8.94
CA TYR A 152 -16.06 17.55 -9.45
C TYR A 152 -16.97 17.07 -8.32
N VAL A 153 -16.44 16.26 -7.38
CA VAL A 153 -17.19 15.75 -6.22
C VAL A 153 -17.68 16.88 -5.32
N GLU A 154 -16.85 17.90 -5.07
CA GLU A 154 -17.24 19.07 -4.28
C GLU A 154 -18.43 19.84 -4.88
N GLN A 155 -18.50 19.91 -6.22
CA GLN A 155 -19.57 20.59 -6.95
C GLN A 155 -20.84 19.75 -7.10
N THR A 156 -20.77 18.43 -6.86
CA THR A 156 -21.90 17.50 -7.02
C THR A 156 -22.38 16.98 -5.65
N ASP A 157 -21.83 15.84 -5.21
CA ASP A 157 -22.33 15.08 -4.06
C ASP A 157 -21.65 15.46 -2.74
N LYS A 158 -20.56 16.25 -2.78
CA LYS A 158 -19.68 16.64 -1.67
C LYS A 158 -18.99 15.48 -0.93
N GLN A 159 -19.13 14.27 -1.43
CA GLN A 159 -18.50 13.05 -0.92
C GLN A 159 -18.31 12.03 -2.03
N TYR A 160 -17.37 11.10 -1.85
CA TYR A 160 -17.22 9.98 -2.75
C TYR A 160 -18.51 9.14 -2.82
N THR A 161 -18.91 8.78 -4.04
CA THR A 161 -19.85 7.69 -4.33
C THR A 161 -19.36 6.94 -5.55
N TYR A 162 -19.71 5.65 -5.65
CA TYR A 162 -19.35 4.88 -6.85
C TYR A 162 -19.98 5.48 -8.11
N GLN A 163 -21.20 6.02 -8.00
CA GLN A 163 -21.88 6.64 -9.12
C GLN A 163 -21.14 7.88 -9.62
N ASN A 164 -20.66 8.77 -8.73
CA ASN A 164 -19.93 9.95 -9.18
C ASN A 164 -18.55 9.62 -9.78
N ALA A 165 -17.94 8.49 -9.37
CA ALA A 165 -16.74 7.98 -10.04
C ALA A 165 -17.03 7.53 -11.50
N ILE A 166 -18.16 6.85 -11.73
CA ILE A 166 -18.63 6.50 -13.09
C ILE A 166 -18.90 7.76 -13.90
N ASP A 167 -19.69 8.70 -13.37
CA ASP A 167 -20.11 9.91 -14.06
C ASP A 167 -18.92 10.79 -14.45
N PHE A 168 -17.92 10.89 -13.57
CA PHE A 168 -16.68 11.60 -13.87
C PHE A 168 -15.89 10.91 -14.99
N SER A 169 -15.74 9.59 -14.95
CA SER A 169 -15.08 8.84 -16.01
C SER A 169 -15.77 9.07 -17.35
N GLU A 170 -17.10 8.95 -17.40
CA GLU A 170 -17.88 9.17 -18.63
C GLU A 170 -17.79 10.62 -19.14
N LYS A 171 -17.77 11.59 -18.21
CA LYS A 171 -17.51 13.00 -18.55
C LYS A 171 -16.14 13.17 -19.20
N CYS A 172 -15.08 12.65 -18.55
CA CYS A 172 -13.71 12.78 -19.06
C CYS A 172 -13.51 12.04 -20.38
N LYS A 173 -14.14 10.88 -20.59
CA LYS A 173 -14.12 10.18 -21.90
C LYS A 173 -14.64 11.06 -23.02
N LYS A 174 -15.72 11.80 -22.77
CA LYS A 174 -16.30 12.74 -23.75
C LYS A 174 -15.41 13.97 -23.95
N ASP A 175 -14.94 14.58 -22.85
CA ASP A 175 -14.17 15.82 -22.90
C ASP A 175 -12.82 15.63 -23.61
N TYR A 176 -12.16 14.49 -23.41
CA TYR A 176 -10.85 14.16 -24.01
C TYR A 176 -10.95 13.29 -25.26
N ASN A 177 -12.15 12.89 -25.67
CA ASN A 177 -12.39 12.01 -26.83
C ASN A 177 -11.58 10.71 -26.76
N VAL A 178 -11.61 10.03 -25.60
CA VAL A 178 -10.94 8.75 -25.34
C VAL A 178 -11.95 7.67 -25.01
N SER A 179 -11.61 6.40 -25.28
CA SER A 179 -12.49 5.26 -25.00
C SER A 179 -12.43 4.80 -23.54
N VAL A 180 -11.35 5.13 -22.84
CA VAL A 180 -11.13 4.75 -21.44
C VAL A 180 -10.57 5.96 -20.69
N TYR A 181 -11.03 6.18 -19.46
CA TYR A 181 -10.46 7.17 -18.55
C TYR A 181 -10.48 6.62 -17.13
N GLY A 182 -9.29 6.28 -16.64
CA GLY A 182 -9.07 5.69 -15.32
C GLY A 182 -9.91 4.45 -15.02
N ASP A 183 -10.06 4.13 -13.75
CA ASP A 183 -10.82 2.99 -13.24
C ASP A 183 -11.87 3.45 -12.21
N SER A 184 -13.16 3.40 -12.57
CA SER A 184 -14.25 3.77 -11.65
C SER A 184 -14.39 2.85 -10.44
N LYS A 185 -13.78 1.66 -10.46
CA LYS A 185 -13.73 0.71 -9.35
C LYS A 185 -12.39 0.72 -8.61
N TYR A 186 -11.55 1.73 -8.82
CA TYR A 186 -10.20 1.77 -8.28
C TYR A 186 -10.17 1.58 -6.75
N VAL A 187 -11.06 2.22 -6.02
CA VAL A 187 -11.18 2.04 -4.57
C VAL A 187 -11.33 0.56 -4.20
N TYR A 188 -12.29 -0.14 -4.80
CA TYR A 188 -12.49 -1.58 -4.56
C TYR A 188 -11.27 -2.41 -4.98
N HIS A 189 -10.68 -2.09 -6.14
CA HIS A 189 -9.53 -2.82 -6.64
C HIS A 189 -8.30 -2.68 -5.75
N VAL A 190 -8.10 -1.54 -5.08
CA VAL A 190 -7.07 -1.36 -4.06
C VAL A 190 -7.43 -2.09 -2.77
N LEU A 191 -8.66 -1.88 -2.26
CA LEU A 191 -9.06 -2.39 -0.95
C LEU A 191 -9.07 -3.92 -0.86
N ARG A 192 -9.25 -4.65 -1.96
CA ARG A 192 -9.12 -6.12 -1.96
C ARG A 192 -7.72 -6.63 -1.61
N TYR A 193 -6.71 -5.74 -1.60
CA TYR A 193 -5.35 -6.02 -1.16
C TYR A 193 -5.03 -5.42 0.21
N TYR A 194 -6.02 -4.80 0.87
CA TYR A 194 -5.87 -4.21 2.19
C TYR A 194 -6.39 -5.16 3.27
N GLU A 195 -5.61 -5.32 4.36
CA GLU A 195 -5.92 -6.31 5.40
C GLU A 195 -7.17 -5.95 6.23
N ASP A 196 -7.52 -4.66 6.35
CA ASP A 196 -8.70 -4.22 7.07
C ASP A 196 -9.95 -4.37 6.19
N THR A 197 -10.72 -5.42 6.45
CA THR A 197 -11.92 -5.73 5.69
C THR A 197 -13.08 -4.76 5.93
N THR A 198 -13.02 -3.93 6.98
CA THR A 198 -14.10 -2.97 7.28
C THR A 198 -14.26 -1.95 6.15
N LEU A 199 -13.15 -1.40 5.63
CA LEU A 199 -13.18 -0.49 4.48
C LEU A 199 -13.77 -1.15 3.21
N VAL A 200 -13.56 -2.45 3.02
CA VAL A 200 -14.13 -3.20 1.88
C VAL A 200 -15.64 -3.32 2.04
N ASP A 201 -16.09 -3.68 3.24
CA ASP A 201 -17.51 -3.86 3.54
C ASP A 201 -18.26 -2.53 3.41
N ASP A 202 -17.69 -1.44 3.91
CA ASP A 202 -18.24 -0.09 3.81
C ASP A 202 -18.33 0.39 2.35
N TRP A 203 -17.31 0.11 1.53
CA TRP A 203 -17.36 0.40 0.10
C TRP A 203 -18.46 -0.41 -0.60
N LEU A 204 -18.62 -1.70 -0.26
CA LEU A 204 -19.67 -2.55 -0.83
C LEU A 204 -21.07 -2.05 -0.47
N GLU A 205 -21.26 -1.44 0.71
CA GLU A 205 -22.51 -0.80 1.08
C GLU A 205 -22.81 0.44 0.22
N LEU A 206 -21.80 1.21 -0.12
CA LEU A 206 -21.96 2.37 -1.03
C LEU A 206 -22.26 1.95 -2.49
N TYR A 207 -21.96 0.71 -2.85
CA TYR A 207 -22.20 0.16 -4.19
C TYR A 207 -23.63 -0.39 -4.37
N ARG A 208 -24.36 -0.68 -3.27
CA ARG A 208 -25.74 -1.18 -3.27
C ARG A 208 -26.72 -0.03 -3.43
#